data_d99510c60be6cc8358c15ee62d9b56b3
#
_entry.id   d99510c60be6cc8358c15ee62d9b56b3
#
_cell.length_a   1.000
_cell.length_b   1.000
_cell.length_c   1.000
_cell.angle_alpha   90.00
_cell.angle_beta   90.00
_cell.angle_gamma   90.00
#
_symmetry.space_group_name_H-M   'P 1'
#
loop_
_entity.id
_entity.type
_entity.pdbx_description
1 polymer ?
#
loop_
_entity_poly.entity_id
_entity_poly.type
_entity_poly.pdbx_seq_one_letter_code
_entity_poly.pdbx_strand_id
1 'polypeptide(L)'
;MKAYLPMEQPHLTAPDHTRRRLLAALALSPLLYSLPGWALTPPKVDSRRVVALEWMPAELLLALGVTPYGVADIHTYRLWVEEPELPASVIDVGLRTEPNLELLQQMAPSLILMSEGFGPSPEKLAPIAPSMSFSFNKAGSSPLATGKESLRALGQRLGLEAAAEQHISDFNHFMQAARQRLFDDGKTSLLMFSLLDARHALIIGQGSLFQDVLNELNIKNAWQGETNLWGSTVVGIERLATIKPTRAICFVHGNSEMLQQVSNTPLWQSMPFVRQNQLQILPAAWFYGATISAMRFVRLLESVWGKTS
;
A
#
# COMPACT_ATOMS: atom_id res chain seq x y z
N MET A 1 85.37 15.38 48.43
CA MET A 1 85.50 16.05 47.13
C MET A 1 84.20 15.83 46.33
N LYS A 2 83.33 16.87 46.33
CA LYS A 2 82.07 16.84 45.58
C LYS A 2 82.28 17.77 44.37
N ALA A 3 82.15 17.19 43.19
CA ALA A 3 82.24 17.91 41.92
C ALA A 3 80.87 18.55 41.64
N TYR A 4 80.86 19.85 41.40
CA TYR A 4 79.74 20.61 40.91
C TYR A 4 79.67 20.51 39.40
N LEU A 5 78.47 20.11 38.89
CA LEU A 5 78.11 20.20 37.48
C LEU A 5 77.38 21.53 37.23
N PRO A 6 77.65 22.25 36.13
CA PRO A 6 76.98 23.50 35.79
C PRO A 6 75.57 23.23 35.25
N MET A 7 74.61 24.11 35.64
CA MET A 7 73.25 24.14 35.10
C MET A 7 73.25 24.77 33.68
N GLU A 8 72.71 24.03 32.74
CA GLU A 8 72.41 24.47 31.37
C GLU A 8 71.18 25.37 31.37
N GLN A 9 71.24 26.53 30.79
CA GLN A 9 70.10 27.43 30.61
C GLN A 9 69.25 27.01 29.43
N PRO A 10 67.89 27.09 29.52
CA PRO A 10 67.04 26.73 28.38
C PRO A 10 67.13 27.78 27.28
N HIS A 11 67.49 27.38 26.11
CA HIS A 11 67.40 28.22 24.89
C HIS A 11 65.95 28.50 24.53
N LEU A 12 65.58 29.78 24.55
CA LEU A 12 64.32 30.27 23.99
C LEU A 12 64.40 30.09 22.46
N THR A 13 63.66 29.10 21.95
CA THR A 13 63.49 28.91 20.52
C THR A 13 62.60 30.00 19.93
N ALA A 14 63.06 30.59 18.83
CA ALA A 14 62.32 31.60 18.07
C ALA A 14 60.93 31.10 17.62
N PRO A 15 59.91 31.99 17.56
CA PRO A 15 58.55 31.58 17.21
C PRO A 15 58.48 31.02 15.78
N ASP A 16 57.99 29.80 15.69
CA ASP A 16 57.83 29.04 14.44
C ASP A 16 56.77 29.72 13.55
N HIS A 17 57.23 30.37 12.48
CA HIS A 17 56.39 31.01 11.46
C HIS A 17 55.44 30.05 10.75
N THR A 18 55.72 28.76 10.78
CA THR A 18 54.87 27.70 10.20
C THR A 18 53.61 27.50 11.03
N ARG A 19 53.72 27.54 12.37
CA ARG A 19 52.56 27.44 13.27
C ARG A 19 51.63 28.66 13.15
N ARG A 20 52.15 29.84 12.95
CA ARG A 20 51.33 31.05 12.75
C ARG A 20 50.59 31.02 11.41
N ARG A 21 51.18 30.47 10.34
CA ARG A 21 50.51 30.31 9.05
C ARG A 21 49.43 29.24 9.09
N LEU A 22 49.58 28.16 9.85
CA LEU A 22 48.56 27.12 10.07
C LEU A 22 47.37 27.65 10.90
N LEU A 23 47.62 28.47 11.93
CA LEU A 23 46.57 29.09 12.73
C LEU A 23 45.80 30.16 11.94
N ALA A 24 46.46 30.92 11.04
CA ALA A 24 45.78 31.84 10.15
C ALA A 24 44.94 31.15 9.08
N ALA A 25 45.32 29.97 8.61
CA ALA A 25 44.52 29.15 7.68
C ALA A 25 43.27 28.55 8.35
N LEU A 26 43.34 28.22 9.65
CA LEU A 26 42.19 27.72 10.43
C LEU A 26 41.20 28.85 10.78
N ALA A 27 41.63 30.10 10.88
CA ALA A 27 40.75 31.26 11.15
C ALA A 27 39.91 31.68 9.94
N LEU A 28 40.27 31.26 8.72
CA LEU A 28 39.52 31.52 7.48
C LEU A 28 38.55 30.42 7.13
N SER A 29 38.52 29.31 7.90
CA SER A 29 37.61 28.16 7.69
C SER A 29 36.10 28.48 7.89
N PRO A 30 35.65 29.42 8.73
CA PRO A 30 34.21 29.69 8.87
C PRO A 30 33.57 30.31 7.63
N LEU A 31 34.33 30.92 6.73
CA LEU A 31 33.79 31.55 5.53
C LEU A 31 33.44 30.55 4.40
N LEU A 32 33.90 29.29 4.51
CA LEU A 32 33.56 28.23 3.57
C LEU A 32 32.28 27.46 3.95
N TYR A 33 31.78 27.66 5.18
CA TYR A 33 30.52 27.02 5.63
C TYR A 33 29.26 27.82 5.30
N SER A 34 29.37 29.00 4.74
CA SER A 34 28.25 29.85 4.32
C SER A 34 27.98 29.84 2.81
N LEU A 35 28.48 28.84 2.08
CA LEU A 35 27.91 28.55 0.78
C LEU A 35 26.47 28.07 1.05
N PRO A 36 25.44 28.74 0.50
CA PRO A 36 24.10 28.21 0.56
C PRO A 36 24.22 26.83 -0.01
N GLY A 37 23.98 25.81 0.84
CA GLY A 37 23.85 24.46 0.36
C GLY A 37 22.78 24.53 -0.74
N TRP A 38 23.17 24.32 -1.96
CA TRP A 38 22.21 24.05 -3.02
C TRP A 38 21.53 22.78 -2.56
N ALA A 39 20.42 22.95 -1.87
CA ALA A 39 19.48 21.87 -1.67
C ALA A 39 19.16 21.43 -3.11
N LEU A 40 19.77 20.33 -3.53
CA LEU A 40 19.42 19.69 -4.80
C LEU A 40 17.93 19.41 -4.69
N THR A 41 17.15 20.32 -5.25
CA THR A 41 15.70 20.09 -5.37
C THR A 41 15.60 18.75 -6.10
N PRO A 42 14.98 17.75 -5.51
CA PRO A 42 14.87 16.45 -6.17
C PRO A 42 14.30 16.67 -7.57
N PRO A 43 14.80 16.01 -8.58
CA PRO A 43 14.37 16.22 -9.96
C PRO A 43 12.84 16.12 -10.02
N LYS A 44 12.22 17.08 -10.72
CA LYS A 44 10.77 17.11 -10.89
C LYS A 44 10.34 15.82 -11.58
N VAL A 45 9.40 15.11 -10.96
CA VAL A 45 8.84 13.88 -11.54
C VAL A 45 7.90 14.23 -12.68
N ASP A 46 8.06 13.59 -13.83
CA ASP A 46 7.05 13.62 -14.89
C ASP A 46 5.96 12.60 -14.57
N SER A 47 4.79 13.07 -14.14
CA SER A 47 3.67 12.22 -13.75
C SER A 47 3.17 11.29 -14.87
N ARG A 48 3.47 11.62 -16.14
CA ARG A 48 3.12 10.76 -17.29
C ARG A 48 4.05 9.56 -17.46
N ARG A 49 5.14 9.49 -16.69
CA ARG A 49 6.17 8.45 -16.79
C ARG A 49 6.39 7.76 -15.45
N VAL A 50 5.33 7.56 -14.67
CA VAL A 50 5.36 6.86 -13.40
C VAL A 50 4.91 5.42 -13.60
N VAL A 51 5.69 4.47 -13.14
CA VAL A 51 5.41 3.03 -13.19
C VAL A 51 5.06 2.53 -11.79
N ALA A 52 4.06 1.66 -11.69
CA ALA A 52 3.68 0.99 -10.45
C ALA A 52 3.96 -0.51 -10.53
N LEU A 53 4.81 -1.03 -9.65
CA LEU A 53 5.17 -2.45 -9.58
C LEU A 53 4.23 -3.25 -8.67
N GLU A 54 3.22 -2.59 -8.10
CA GLU A 54 2.19 -3.22 -7.28
C GLU A 54 0.88 -2.44 -7.43
N TRP A 55 -0.24 -3.07 -7.11
CA TRP A 55 -1.58 -2.58 -7.47
C TRP A 55 -2.11 -1.48 -6.55
N MET A 56 -1.73 -1.46 -5.25
CA MET A 56 -2.07 -0.34 -4.37
C MET A 56 -1.38 0.96 -4.83
N PRO A 57 -0.08 1.00 -5.16
CA PRO A 57 0.55 2.16 -5.79
C PRO A 57 -0.11 2.59 -7.11
N ALA A 58 -0.56 1.64 -7.95
CA ALA A 58 -1.31 1.96 -9.16
C ALA A 58 -2.65 2.64 -8.83
N GLU A 59 -3.35 2.15 -7.81
CA GLU A 59 -4.59 2.76 -7.29
C GLU A 59 -4.35 4.19 -6.80
N LEU A 60 -3.24 4.45 -6.09
CA LEU A 60 -2.90 5.79 -5.60
C LEU A 60 -2.69 6.78 -6.76
N LEU A 61 -2.05 6.35 -7.86
CA LEU A 61 -1.93 7.19 -9.08
C LEU A 61 -3.30 7.51 -9.66
N LEU A 62 -4.15 6.51 -9.82
CA LEU A 62 -5.51 6.68 -10.35
C LEU A 62 -6.35 7.59 -9.46
N ALA A 63 -6.18 7.52 -8.14
CA ALA A 63 -6.84 8.42 -7.19
C ALA A 63 -6.39 9.89 -7.35
N LEU A 64 -5.17 10.14 -7.82
CA LEU A 64 -4.66 11.46 -8.19
C LEU A 64 -5.05 11.90 -9.61
N GLY A 65 -5.82 11.11 -10.34
CA GLY A 65 -6.15 11.36 -11.76
C GLY A 65 -4.98 11.12 -12.72
N VAL A 66 -3.95 10.38 -12.28
CA VAL A 66 -2.77 10.06 -13.09
C VAL A 66 -2.90 8.64 -13.63
N THR A 67 -2.87 8.49 -14.95
CA THR A 67 -2.76 7.17 -15.59
C THR A 67 -1.33 6.65 -15.40
N PRO A 68 -1.12 5.46 -14.82
CA PRO A 68 0.19 4.85 -14.77
C PRO A 68 0.80 4.66 -16.16
N TYR A 69 2.09 4.92 -16.34
CA TYR A 69 2.80 4.62 -17.59
C TYR A 69 2.96 3.12 -17.79
N GLY A 70 3.18 2.38 -16.72
CA GLY A 70 3.20 0.93 -16.69
C GLY A 70 2.73 0.39 -15.34
N VAL A 71 2.19 -0.81 -15.35
CA VAL A 71 1.76 -1.54 -14.15
C VAL A 71 2.24 -2.98 -14.27
N ALA A 72 2.69 -3.55 -13.18
CA ALA A 72 3.06 -4.96 -13.15
C ALA A 72 1.83 -5.86 -13.07
N ASP A 73 1.88 -6.99 -13.80
CA ASP A 73 0.91 -8.10 -13.74
C ASP A 73 -0.52 -7.64 -14.08
N ILE A 74 -0.69 -6.95 -15.21
CA ILE A 74 -2.00 -6.42 -15.63
C ILE A 74 -3.02 -7.53 -15.86
N HIS A 75 -2.58 -8.71 -16.32
CA HIS A 75 -3.49 -9.85 -16.50
C HIS A 75 -4.18 -10.23 -15.18
N THR A 76 -3.39 -10.43 -14.12
CA THR A 76 -3.91 -10.79 -12.80
C THR A 76 -4.62 -9.62 -12.13
N TYR A 77 -4.20 -8.35 -12.39
CA TYR A 77 -4.93 -7.16 -11.95
C TYR A 77 -6.40 -7.21 -12.39
N ARG A 78 -6.66 -7.55 -13.65
CA ARG A 78 -8.03 -7.64 -14.18
C ARG A 78 -8.89 -8.70 -13.49
N LEU A 79 -8.26 -9.73 -12.91
CA LEU A 79 -8.96 -10.80 -12.19
C LEU A 79 -9.19 -10.49 -10.71
N TRP A 80 -8.27 -9.75 -10.08
CA TRP A 80 -8.27 -9.53 -8.63
C TRP A 80 -8.73 -8.13 -8.22
N VAL A 81 -8.45 -7.13 -9.02
CA VAL A 81 -8.83 -5.74 -8.78
C VAL A 81 -10.10 -5.39 -9.54
N GLU A 82 -10.11 -5.70 -10.85
CA GLU A 82 -11.18 -5.45 -11.81
C GLU A 82 -11.48 -3.95 -11.99
N GLU A 83 -11.76 -3.22 -10.93
CA GLU A 83 -11.98 -1.78 -10.91
C GLU A 83 -11.04 -1.08 -9.92
N PRO A 84 -10.46 0.08 -10.30
CA PRO A 84 -10.64 0.79 -11.57
C PRO A 84 -9.97 0.04 -12.75
N GLU A 85 -10.60 0.09 -13.93
CA GLU A 85 -10.03 -0.48 -15.15
C GLU A 85 -8.79 0.33 -15.58
N LEU A 86 -7.71 -0.39 -15.94
CA LEU A 86 -6.52 0.24 -16.49
C LEU A 86 -6.73 0.54 -17.98
N PRO A 87 -6.45 1.80 -18.43
CA PRO A 87 -6.50 2.14 -19.86
C PRO A 87 -5.59 1.22 -20.69
N ALA A 88 -5.98 0.95 -21.92
CA ALA A 88 -5.22 0.10 -22.86
C ALA A 88 -3.80 0.62 -23.17
N SER A 89 -3.53 1.91 -22.90
CA SER A 89 -2.22 2.51 -23.07
C SER A 89 -1.21 2.14 -21.96
N VAL A 90 -1.67 1.55 -20.85
CA VAL A 90 -0.80 1.15 -19.73
C VAL A 90 0.01 -0.08 -20.14
N ILE A 91 1.32 0.00 -20.00
CA ILE A 91 2.26 -1.06 -20.38
C ILE A 91 2.34 -2.09 -19.26
N ASP A 92 2.20 -3.38 -19.59
CA ASP A 92 2.50 -4.46 -18.63
C ASP A 92 4.02 -4.61 -18.49
N VAL A 93 4.52 -4.46 -17.27
CA VAL A 93 5.97 -4.52 -16.99
C VAL A 93 6.41 -5.85 -16.37
N GLY A 94 5.60 -6.90 -16.51
CA GLY A 94 5.90 -8.25 -16.01
C GLY A 94 5.32 -8.52 -14.63
N LEU A 95 5.80 -9.54 -13.94
CA LEU A 95 5.26 -9.96 -12.66
C LEU A 95 5.54 -8.94 -11.55
N ARG A 96 4.65 -8.80 -10.59
CA ARG A 96 4.85 -7.93 -9.42
C ARG A 96 6.07 -8.31 -8.59
N THR A 97 6.34 -9.61 -8.46
CA THR A 97 7.51 -10.13 -7.73
C THR A 97 8.80 -10.07 -8.54
N GLU A 98 8.69 -10.14 -9.86
CA GLU A 98 9.83 -10.20 -10.78
C GLU A 98 9.51 -9.40 -12.07
N PRO A 99 9.48 -8.05 -11.98
CA PRO A 99 9.21 -7.21 -13.14
C PRO A 99 10.35 -7.28 -14.16
N ASN A 100 10.05 -7.01 -15.42
CA ASN A 100 11.01 -6.95 -16.49
C ASN A 100 11.89 -5.70 -16.38
N LEU A 101 13.08 -5.83 -15.75
CA LEU A 101 13.98 -4.72 -15.50
C LEU A 101 14.55 -4.11 -16.79
N GLU A 102 14.74 -4.91 -17.84
CA GLU A 102 15.22 -4.43 -19.14
C GLU A 102 14.16 -3.54 -19.81
N LEU A 103 12.90 -3.95 -19.77
CA LEU A 103 11.79 -3.13 -20.23
C LEU A 103 11.67 -1.83 -19.43
N LEU A 104 11.78 -1.90 -18.11
CA LEU A 104 11.77 -0.71 -17.25
C LEU A 104 12.92 0.24 -17.62
N GLN A 105 14.11 -0.28 -17.89
CA GLN A 105 15.25 0.54 -18.33
C GLN A 105 14.98 1.22 -19.68
N GLN A 106 14.39 0.51 -20.64
CA GLN A 106 14.00 1.08 -21.95
C GLN A 106 12.91 2.13 -21.82
N MET A 107 11.93 1.90 -20.94
CA MET A 107 10.86 2.86 -20.64
C MET A 107 11.40 4.13 -19.97
N ALA A 108 12.53 4.06 -19.28
CA ALA A 108 13.17 5.15 -18.55
C ALA A 108 12.15 5.95 -17.70
N PRO A 109 11.45 5.35 -16.74
CA PRO A 109 10.43 6.02 -15.94
C PRO A 109 11.02 7.17 -15.11
N SER A 110 10.23 8.17 -14.78
CA SER A 110 10.65 9.27 -13.89
C SER A 110 10.56 8.90 -12.42
N LEU A 111 9.72 7.91 -12.08
CA LEU A 111 9.52 7.37 -10.74
C LEU A 111 8.97 5.95 -10.84
N ILE A 112 9.44 5.07 -9.95
CA ILE A 112 8.91 3.72 -9.77
C ILE A 112 8.24 3.64 -8.41
N LEU A 113 6.97 3.21 -8.38
CA LEU A 113 6.21 2.99 -7.16
C LEU A 113 6.15 1.51 -6.81
N MET A 114 6.28 1.18 -5.54
CA MET A 114 6.33 -0.19 -5.05
C MET A 114 5.69 -0.32 -3.67
N SER A 115 5.43 -1.53 -3.22
CA SER A 115 5.00 -1.81 -1.85
C SER A 115 6.18 -2.29 -1.00
N GLU A 116 6.21 -1.91 0.27
CA GLU A 116 7.24 -2.35 1.21
C GLU A 116 7.18 -3.87 1.42
N GLY A 117 8.35 -4.50 1.37
CA GLY A 117 8.47 -5.94 1.59
C GLY A 117 7.94 -6.82 0.45
N PHE A 118 7.62 -6.23 -0.72
CA PHE A 118 7.11 -6.98 -1.85
C PHE A 118 7.80 -6.55 -3.16
N GLY A 119 8.18 -7.53 -3.98
CA GLY A 119 8.87 -7.29 -5.25
C GLY A 119 10.36 -7.00 -5.10
N PRO A 120 11.00 -6.34 -6.09
CA PRO A 120 12.42 -6.04 -6.07
C PRO A 120 12.77 -5.00 -5.01
N SER A 121 14.01 -5.07 -4.49
CA SER A 121 14.49 -4.08 -3.52
C SER A 121 14.77 -2.73 -4.20
N PRO A 122 14.70 -1.59 -3.47
CA PRO A 122 15.01 -0.27 -3.99
C PRO A 122 16.39 -0.17 -4.65
N GLU A 123 17.37 -0.92 -4.12
CA GLU A 123 18.75 -0.93 -4.65
C GLU A 123 18.81 -1.52 -6.07
N LYS A 124 17.96 -2.50 -6.38
CA LYS A 124 17.88 -3.09 -7.73
C LYS A 124 17.24 -2.11 -8.73
N LEU A 125 16.39 -1.22 -8.27
CA LEU A 125 15.69 -0.24 -9.10
C LEU A 125 16.47 1.07 -9.25
N ALA A 126 17.34 1.41 -8.31
CA ALA A 126 18.09 2.66 -8.29
C ALA A 126 18.86 2.97 -9.59
N PRO A 127 19.45 1.98 -10.33
CA PRO A 127 20.09 2.23 -11.62
C PRO A 127 19.10 2.62 -12.74
N ILE A 128 17.80 2.35 -12.57
CA ILE A 128 16.76 2.59 -13.58
C ILE A 128 16.06 3.93 -13.32
N ALA A 129 15.57 4.13 -12.11
CA ALA A 129 14.88 5.36 -11.72
C ALA A 129 14.78 5.49 -10.18
N PRO A 130 14.53 6.71 -9.65
CA PRO A 130 14.12 6.87 -8.26
C PRO A 130 12.89 6.01 -7.96
N SER A 131 12.83 5.45 -6.75
CA SER A 131 11.68 4.67 -6.30
C SER A 131 11.03 5.27 -5.06
N MET A 132 9.75 4.98 -4.85
CA MET A 132 8.98 5.32 -3.66
C MET A 132 8.17 4.11 -3.22
N SER A 133 8.31 3.75 -1.95
CA SER A 133 7.64 2.58 -1.36
C SER A 133 6.49 3.01 -0.46
N PHE A 134 5.45 2.17 -0.41
CA PHE A 134 4.28 2.36 0.41
C PHE A 134 4.02 1.13 1.27
N SER A 135 3.70 1.36 2.54
CA SER A 135 3.22 0.31 3.43
C SER A 135 1.72 0.13 3.28
N PHE A 136 1.26 -1.10 3.24
CA PHE A 136 -0.17 -1.42 3.33
C PHE A 136 -0.68 -1.18 4.76
N ASN A 137 0.10 -1.59 5.76
CA ASN A 137 -0.25 -1.48 7.17
C ASN A 137 0.93 -0.98 7.98
N LYS A 138 0.69 -0.06 8.92
CA LYS A 138 1.68 0.46 9.85
C LYS A 138 1.24 0.19 11.29
N ALA A 139 2.20 -0.08 12.17
CA ALA A 139 1.91 -0.24 13.59
C ALA A 139 1.17 0.99 14.15
N GLY A 140 0.03 0.77 14.81
CA GLY A 140 -0.79 1.84 15.39
C GLY A 140 -1.65 2.63 14.40
N SER A 141 -1.68 2.24 13.11
CA SER A 141 -2.55 2.81 12.09
C SER A 141 -3.44 1.72 11.48
N SER A 142 -4.47 2.11 10.76
CA SER A 142 -5.31 1.21 9.98
C SER A 142 -4.92 1.26 8.49
N PRO A 143 -5.19 0.20 7.70
CA PRO A 143 -4.94 0.21 6.26
C PRO A 143 -5.56 1.41 5.54
N LEU A 144 -6.78 1.80 5.90
CA LEU A 144 -7.45 2.95 5.30
C LEU A 144 -6.77 4.28 5.65
N ALA A 145 -6.34 4.47 6.90
CA ALA A 145 -5.59 5.64 7.32
C ALA A 145 -4.22 5.69 6.63
N THR A 146 -3.51 4.56 6.61
CA THR A 146 -2.21 4.42 5.91
C THR A 146 -2.33 4.70 4.41
N GLY A 147 -3.41 4.23 3.76
CA GLY A 147 -3.70 4.53 2.36
C GLY A 147 -3.90 6.02 2.08
N LYS A 148 -4.64 6.73 2.95
CA LYS A 148 -4.81 8.20 2.84
C LYS A 148 -3.48 8.95 3.04
N GLU A 149 -2.64 8.53 3.98
CA GLU A 149 -1.29 9.09 4.17
C GLU A 149 -0.41 8.85 2.94
N SER A 150 -0.44 7.64 2.38
CA SER A 150 0.29 7.27 1.17
C SER A 150 -0.15 8.12 -0.03
N LEU A 151 -1.45 8.39 -0.17
CA LEU A 151 -1.99 9.26 -1.21
C LEU A 151 -1.47 10.69 -1.08
N ARG A 152 -1.44 11.25 0.13
CA ARG A 152 -0.86 12.58 0.41
C ARG A 152 0.62 12.63 0.07
N ALA A 153 1.38 11.62 0.51
CA ALA A 153 2.81 11.53 0.23
C ALA A 153 3.12 11.44 -1.27
N LEU A 154 2.32 10.66 -2.02
CA LEU A 154 2.45 10.59 -3.47
C LEU A 154 2.02 11.92 -4.13
N GLY A 155 0.93 12.53 -3.68
CA GLY A 155 0.49 13.86 -4.12
C GLY A 155 1.59 14.90 -3.96
N GLN A 156 2.24 14.96 -2.80
CA GLN A 156 3.38 15.84 -2.54
C GLN A 156 4.56 15.53 -3.48
N ARG A 157 4.89 14.26 -3.71
CA ARG A 157 5.99 13.84 -4.58
C ARG A 157 5.78 14.24 -6.03
N LEU A 158 4.52 14.28 -6.47
CA LEU A 158 4.12 14.62 -7.85
C LEU A 158 3.71 16.09 -8.04
N GLY A 159 3.60 16.89 -6.96
CA GLY A 159 3.06 18.25 -7.00
C GLY A 159 1.54 18.27 -7.27
N LEU A 160 0.82 17.31 -6.72
CA LEU A 160 -0.63 17.08 -6.88
C LEU A 160 -1.36 17.05 -5.53
N GLU A 161 -0.88 17.86 -4.56
CA GLU A 161 -1.42 17.89 -3.19
C GLU A 161 -2.92 18.23 -3.17
N ALA A 162 -3.34 19.18 -4.00
CA ALA A 162 -4.74 19.56 -4.10
C ALA A 162 -5.62 18.40 -4.60
N ALA A 163 -5.14 17.60 -5.55
CA ALA A 163 -5.86 16.43 -6.04
C ALA A 163 -5.97 15.34 -4.97
N ALA A 164 -4.91 15.14 -4.17
CA ALA A 164 -4.93 14.20 -3.07
C ALA A 164 -5.96 14.57 -1.99
N GLU A 165 -5.98 15.84 -1.56
CA GLU A 165 -6.95 16.30 -0.56
C GLU A 165 -8.39 16.30 -1.12
N GLN A 166 -8.59 16.65 -2.39
CA GLN A 166 -9.89 16.56 -3.02
C GLN A 166 -10.42 15.13 -3.03
N HIS A 167 -9.59 14.16 -3.47
CA HIS A 167 -9.97 12.74 -3.47
C HIS A 167 -10.30 12.23 -2.05
N ILE A 168 -9.52 12.62 -1.04
CA ILE A 168 -9.78 12.23 0.36
C ILE A 168 -11.09 12.85 0.86
N SER A 169 -11.39 14.10 0.50
CA SER A 169 -12.65 14.75 0.82
C SER A 169 -13.84 14.02 0.19
N ASP A 170 -13.74 13.71 -1.11
CA ASP A 170 -14.78 12.99 -1.85
C ASP A 170 -15.00 11.59 -1.28
N PHE A 171 -13.91 10.89 -0.93
CA PHE A 171 -13.98 9.60 -0.25
C PHE A 171 -14.72 9.70 1.08
N ASN A 172 -14.42 10.71 1.90
CA ASN A 172 -15.07 10.88 3.20
C ASN A 172 -16.59 11.18 3.04
N HIS A 173 -16.97 12.02 2.07
CA HIS A 173 -18.36 12.26 1.74
C HIS A 173 -19.07 10.99 1.24
N PHE A 174 -18.38 10.22 0.38
CA PHE A 174 -18.91 8.93 -0.09
C PHE A 174 -19.17 7.97 1.07
N MET A 175 -18.23 7.82 2.02
CA MET A 175 -18.38 6.94 3.18
C MET A 175 -19.50 7.41 4.10
N GLN A 176 -19.65 8.72 4.32
CA GLN A 176 -20.73 9.27 5.11
C GLN A 176 -22.10 8.97 4.49
N ALA A 177 -22.24 9.14 3.18
CA ALA A 177 -23.45 8.80 2.45
C ALA A 177 -23.73 7.29 2.46
N ALA A 178 -22.70 6.47 2.27
CA ALA A 178 -22.81 5.01 2.34
C ALA A 178 -23.29 4.53 3.73
N ARG A 179 -22.78 5.14 4.80
CA ARG A 179 -23.22 4.85 6.17
C ARG A 179 -24.73 5.09 6.36
N GLN A 180 -25.29 6.12 5.74
CA GLN A 180 -26.74 6.38 5.80
C GLN A 180 -27.55 5.33 5.04
N ARG A 181 -27.06 4.88 3.89
CA ARG A 181 -27.74 3.87 3.04
C ARG A 181 -27.63 2.45 3.59
N LEU A 182 -26.46 2.11 4.13
CA LEU A 182 -26.14 0.78 4.68
C LEU A 182 -26.27 0.74 6.21
N PHE A 183 -26.94 1.74 6.83
CA PHE A 183 -27.03 1.80 8.28
C PHE A 183 -27.44 0.44 8.86
N ASP A 184 -26.60 -0.05 9.74
CA ASP A 184 -26.81 -1.27 10.50
C ASP A 184 -26.76 -0.93 11.99
N ASP A 185 -27.70 -1.45 12.77
CA ASP A 185 -27.74 -1.26 14.22
C ASP A 185 -26.78 -2.19 14.98
N GLY A 186 -25.78 -2.72 14.28
CA GLY A 186 -24.76 -3.65 14.81
C GLY A 186 -25.27 -5.09 14.98
N LYS A 187 -26.41 -5.42 14.39
CA LYS A 187 -26.96 -6.80 14.38
C LYS A 187 -26.38 -7.67 13.29
N THR A 188 -25.97 -7.07 12.16
CA THR A 188 -25.34 -7.82 11.08
C THR A 188 -23.93 -8.26 11.46
N SER A 189 -23.66 -9.52 11.24
CA SER A 189 -22.30 -10.07 11.28
C SER A 189 -21.97 -10.64 9.89
N LEU A 190 -20.94 -10.09 9.25
CA LEU A 190 -20.58 -10.38 7.88
C LEU A 190 -19.32 -11.27 7.82
N LEU A 191 -19.44 -12.43 7.16
CA LEU A 191 -18.28 -13.23 6.78
C LEU A 191 -17.83 -12.83 5.37
N MET A 192 -16.55 -12.49 5.22
CA MET A 192 -15.94 -12.12 3.94
C MET A 192 -14.83 -13.12 3.60
N PHE A 193 -14.90 -13.73 2.43
CA PHE A 193 -13.90 -14.70 2.00
C PHE A 193 -13.82 -14.82 0.48
N SER A 194 -12.74 -15.44 0.00
CA SER A 194 -12.57 -15.90 -1.38
C SER A 194 -12.05 -17.33 -1.38
N LEU A 195 -12.44 -18.15 -2.35
CA LEU A 195 -11.87 -19.48 -2.51
C LEU A 195 -10.53 -19.37 -3.24
N LEU A 196 -9.47 -19.90 -2.66
CA LEU A 196 -8.15 -20.01 -3.29
C LEU A 196 -8.07 -21.28 -4.17
N ASP A 197 -8.64 -22.34 -3.69
CA ASP A 197 -8.80 -23.63 -4.38
C ASP A 197 -10.01 -24.39 -3.81
N ALA A 198 -10.20 -25.63 -4.23
CA ALA A 198 -11.35 -26.46 -3.79
C ALA A 198 -11.33 -26.82 -2.29
N ARG A 199 -10.24 -26.54 -1.57
CA ARG A 199 -10.05 -26.92 -0.16
C ARG A 199 -9.71 -25.76 0.74
N HIS A 200 -9.30 -24.60 0.21
CA HIS A 200 -8.84 -23.47 0.99
C HIS A 200 -9.60 -22.19 0.67
N ALA A 201 -9.93 -21.47 1.70
CA ALA A 201 -10.51 -20.12 1.64
C ALA A 201 -9.57 -19.08 2.27
N LEU A 202 -9.44 -17.94 1.61
CA LEU A 202 -8.86 -16.74 2.17
C LEU A 202 -9.96 -15.96 2.89
N ILE A 203 -9.89 -15.85 4.19
CA ILE A 203 -10.81 -15.05 5.01
C ILE A 203 -10.24 -13.66 5.23
N ILE A 204 -11.10 -12.64 5.18
CA ILE A 204 -10.76 -11.25 5.42
C ILE A 204 -11.27 -10.88 6.83
N GLY A 205 -10.34 -10.48 7.69
CA GLY A 205 -10.62 -10.26 9.11
C GLY A 205 -10.01 -8.97 9.66
N GLN A 206 -9.69 -8.99 10.95
CA GLN A 206 -9.11 -7.87 11.67
C GLN A 206 -7.81 -7.39 11.03
N GLY A 207 -7.59 -6.06 10.95
CA GLY A 207 -6.41 -5.45 10.34
C GLY A 207 -6.44 -5.36 8.82
N SER A 208 -7.56 -5.74 8.16
CA SER A 208 -7.76 -5.56 6.73
C SER A 208 -8.39 -4.21 6.38
N LEU A 209 -8.21 -3.79 5.13
CA LEU A 209 -8.90 -2.62 4.57
C LEU A 209 -10.43 -2.73 4.71
N PHE A 210 -10.97 -3.91 4.43
CA PHE A 210 -12.41 -4.12 4.49
C PHE A 210 -12.95 -4.14 5.93
N GLN A 211 -12.12 -4.53 6.90
CA GLN A 211 -12.47 -4.37 8.31
C GLN A 211 -12.63 -2.88 8.68
N ASP A 212 -11.75 -2.01 8.18
CA ASP A 212 -11.90 -0.57 8.40
C ASP A 212 -13.22 -0.04 7.82
N VAL A 213 -13.57 -0.49 6.62
CA VAL A 213 -14.87 -0.15 6.00
C VAL A 213 -16.04 -0.66 6.85
N LEU A 214 -15.99 -1.90 7.34
CA LEU A 214 -17.03 -2.44 8.21
C LEU A 214 -17.17 -1.63 9.52
N ASN A 215 -16.03 -1.21 10.11
CA ASN A 215 -16.03 -0.37 11.30
C ASN A 215 -16.73 0.99 11.04
N GLU A 216 -16.45 1.64 9.90
CA GLU A 216 -17.09 2.87 9.47
C GLU A 216 -18.62 2.70 9.27
N LEU A 217 -19.05 1.52 8.81
CA LEU A 217 -20.46 1.18 8.54
C LEU A 217 -21.19 0.58 9.76
N ASN A 218 -20.48 0.38 10.88
CA ASN A 218 -21.00 -0.28 12.09
C ASN A 218 -21.47 -1.74 11.85
N ILE A 219 -20.81 -2.46 10.95
CA ILE A 219 -21.06 -3.87 10.61
C ILE A 219 -20.03 -4.73 11.33
N LYS A 220 -20.45 -5.80 12.00
CA LYS A 220 -19.51 -6.72 12.67
C LYS A 220 -18.88 -7.68 11.66
N ASN A 221 -17.58 -7.95 11.80
CA ASN A 221 -16.96 -9.06 11.09
C ASN A 221 -17.29 -10.37 11.82
N ALA A 222 -17.77 -11.37 11.09
CA ALA A 222 -18.09 -12.68 11.66
C ALA A 222 -16.82 -13.51 11.97
N TRP A 223 -15.69 -13.21 11.32
CA TRP A 223 -14.41 -13.83 11.63
C TRP A 223 -13.81 -13.21 12.88
N GLN A 224 -13.59 -14.02 13.92
CA GLN A 224 -13.00 -13.62 15.21
C GLN A 224 -11.65 -14.31 15.46
N GLY A 225 -11.15 -15.05 14.49
CA GLY A 225 -9.84 -15.72 14.58
C GLY A 225 -8.69 -14.77 14.25
N GLU A 226 -7.48 -15.28 14.40
CA GLU A 226 -6.26 -14.55 14.06
C GLU A 226 -6.16 -14.28 12.56
N THR A 227 -5.45 -13.21 12.22
CA THR A 227 -5.10 -12.79 10.86
C THR A 227 -3.61 -12.45 10.79
N ASN A 228 -3.05 -12.50 9.61
CA ASN A 228 -1.69 -12.04 9.34
C ASN A 228 -1.60 -10.51 9.31
N LEU A 229 -0.40 -9.97 9.05
CA LEU A 229 -0.16 -8.53 8.90
C LEU A 229 -1.05 -7.85 7.85
N TRP A 230 -1.55 -8.62 6.87
CA TRP A 230 -2.41 -8.12 5.80
C TRP A 230 -3.92 -8.17 6.15
N GLY A 231 -4.26 -8.55 7.38
CA GLY A 231 -5.64 -8.67 7.83
C GLY A 231 -6.39 -9.84 7.20
N SER A 232 -5.69 -10.89 6.79
CA SER A 232 -6.27 -12.08 6.18
C SER A 232 -5.68 -13.36 6.77
N THR A 233 -6.37 -14.48 6.56
CA THR A 233 -5.89 -15.81 6.91
C THR A 233 -6.39 -16.86 5.95
N VAL A 234 -5.59 -17.89 5.70
CA VAL A 234 -5.99 -19.03 4.88
C VAL A 234 -6.42 -20.16 5.80
N VAL A 235 -7.60 -20.70 5.54
CA VAL A 235 -8.16 -21.82 6.31
C VAL A 235 -8.66 -22.91 5.40
N GLY A 236 -8.81 -24.13 5.90
CA GLY A 236 -9.56 -25.17 5.21
C GLY A 236 -11.03 -24.77 5.06
N ILE A 237 -11.64 -25.14 3.93
CA ILE A 237 -13.02 -24.76 3.60
C ILE A 237 -14.03 -25.27 4.65
N GLU A 238 -13.73 -26.37 5.34
CA GLU A 238 -14.55 -26.93 6.43
C GLU A 238 -14.65 -25.96 7.63
N ARG A 239 -13.66 -25.07 7.81
CA ARG A 239 -13.70 -24.07 8.85
C ARG A 239 -14.84 -23.07 8.67
N LEU A 240 -15.23 -22.79 7.41
CA LEU A 240 -16.36 -21.91 7.11
C LEU A 240 -17.67 -22.46 7.68
N ALA A 241 -17.84 -23.77 7.74
CA ALA A 241 -19.04 -24.42 8.29
C ALA A 241 -19.22 -24.17 9.80
N THR A 242 -18.17 -23.82 10.52
CA THR A 242 -18.21 -23.52 11.96
C THR A 242 -18.61 -22.07 12.28
N ILE A 243 -18.59 -21.18 11.29
CA ILE A 243 -18.91 -19.76 11.42
C ILE A 243 -20.41 -19.58 11.17
N LYS A 244 -21.07 -18.80 12.03
CA LYS A 244 -22.50 -18.53 11.92
C LYS A 244 -22.75 -17.03 11.68
N PRO A 245 -22.42 -16.51 10.50
CA PRO A 245 -22.68 -15.13 10.17
C PRO A 245 -24.18 -14.91 9.93
N THR A 246 -24.66 -13.68 10.02
CA THR A 246 -25.98 -13.32 9.52
C THR A 246 -25.97 -13.08 8.02
N ARG A 247 -24.80 -12.79 7.45
CA ARG A 247 -24.56 -12.62 6.01
C ARG A 247 -23.16 -13.13 5.66
N ALA A 248 -22.98 -13.62 4.45
CA ALA A 248 -21.68 -14.04 3.93
C ALA A 248 -21.47 -13.52 2.50
N ILE A 249 -20.25 -13.15 2.20
CA ILE A 249 -19.80 -12.78 0.85
C ILE A 249 -18.64 -13.69 0.45
N CYS A 250 -18.78 -14.28 -0.73
CA CYS A 250 -17.67 -14.90 -1.44
C CYS A 250 -17.29 -14.04 -2.64
N PHE A 251 -16.06 -13.50 -2.64
CA PHE A 251 -15.51 -12.76 -3.77
C PHE A 251 -14.94 -13.72 -4.81
N VAL A 252 -15.24 -13.48 -6.09
CA VAL A 252 -14.76 -14.29 -7.20
C VAL A 252 -13.66 -13.55 -7.95
N HIS A 253 -12.50 -14.18 -8.06
CA HIS A 253 -11.31 -13.61 -8.72
C HIS A 253 -10.95 -14.46 -9.96
N GLY A 254 -11.84 -14.51 -10.95
CA GLY A 254 -11.62 -15.29 -12.16
C GLY A 254 -11.76 -16.81 -11.99
N ASN A 255 -12.25 -17.27 -10.83
CA ASN A 255 -12.34 -18.70 -10.44
C ASN A 255 -13.78 -19.23 -10.38
N SER A 256 -14.67 -18.73 -11.25
CA SER A 256 -16.08 -19.08 -11.27
C SER A 256 -16.35 -20.59 -11.47
N GLU A 257 -15.55 -21.26 -12.29
CA GLU A 257 -15.66 -22.72 -12.52
C GLU A 257 -15.36 -23.51 -11.24
N MET A 258 -14.31 -23.11 -10.52
CA MET A 258 -13.98 -23.73 -9.22
C MET A 258 -15.10 -23.50 -8.21
N LEU A 259 -15.65 -22.30 -8.12
CA LEU A 259 -16.77 -22.00 -7.25
C LEU A 259 -17.98 -22.89 -7.59
N GLN A 260 -18.30 -23.08 -8.87
CA GLN A 260 -19.37 -23.97 -9.31
C GLN A 260 -19.12 -25.44 -8.88
N GLN A 261 -17.90 -25.95 -9.02
CA GLN A 261 -17.53 -27.27 -8.56
C GLN A 261 -17.68 -27.41 -7.05
N VAL A 262 -17.15 -26.47 -6.28
CA VAL A 262 -17.21 -26.48 -4.82
C VAL A 262 -18.64 -26.35 -4.33
N SER A 263 -19.48 -25.53 -4.95
CA SER A 263 -20.87 -25.29 -4.54
C SER A 263 -21.76 -26.51 -4.68
N ASN A 264 -21.38 -27.49 -5.50
CA ASN A 264 -22.09 -28.76 -5.65
C ASN A 264 -21.67 -29.82 -4.62
N THR A 265 -20.71 -29.53 -3.74
CA THR A 265 -20.26 -30.52 -2.74
C THR A 265 -21.19 -30.56 -1.53
N PRO A 266 -21.35 -31.75 -0.89
CA PRO A 266 -22.16 -31.89 0.32
C PRO A 266 -21.68 -30.97 1.47
N LEU A 267 -20.35 -30.74 1.59
CA LEU A 267 -19.79 -29.89 2.58
C LEU A 267 -20.30 -28.44 2.40
N TRP A 268 -20.22 -27.90 1.18
CA TRP A 268 -20.69 -26.55 0.88
C TRP A 268 -22.19 -26.38 1.16
N GLN A 269 -22.99 -27.35 0.69
CA GLN A 269 -24.44 -27.36 0.89
C GLN A 269 -24.85 -27.47 2.36
N SER A 270 -23.96 -27.98 3.22
CA SER A 270 -24.20 -28.09 4.66
C SER A 270 -23.89 -26.82 5.44
N MET A 271 -23.18 -25.82 4.83
CA MET A 271 -22.78 -24.60 5.51
C MET A 271 -23.99 -23.76 5.97
N PRO A 272 -23.96 -23.21 7.20
CA PRO A 272 -25.11 -22.49 7.76
C PRO A 272 -25.60 -21.37 6.86
N PHE A 273 -24.71 -20.54 6.34
CA PHE A 273 -25.04 -19.41 5.49
C PHE A 273 -25.53 -19.78 4.09
N VAL A 274 -25.15 -20.96 3.58
CA VAL A 274 -25.69 -21.51 2.32
C VAL A 274 -27.11 -22.00 2.55
N ARG A 275 -27.33 -22.82 3.58
CA ARG A 275 -28.66 -23.38 3.93
C ARG A 275 -29.68 -22.30 4.26
N GLN A 276 -29.25 -21.18 4.81
CA GLN A 276 -30.09 -20.04 5.19
C GLN A 276 -30.24 -19.00 4.08
N ASN A 277 -29.69 -19.28 2.89
CA ASN A 277 -29.69 -18.34 1.75
C ASN A 277 -29.10 -16.95 2.08
N GLN A 278 -28.04 -16.93 2.89
CA GLN A 278 -27.37 -15.70 3.37
C GLN A 278 -26.06 -15.43 2.63
N LEU A 279 -25.68 -16.29 1.67
CA LEU A 279 -24.49 -16.16 0.85
C LEU A 279 -24.77 -15.27 -0.36
N GLN A 280 -23.91 -14.28 -0.57
CA GLN A 280 -23.83 -13.50 -1.81
C GLN A 280 -22.51 -13.81 -2.52
N ILE A 281 -22.57 -14.01 -3.81
CA ILE A 281 -21.38 -14.13 -4.66
C ILE A 281 -21.17 -12.78 -5.33
N LEU A 282 -20.02 -12.17 -5.10
CA LEU A 282 -19.70 -10.84 -5.61
C LEU A 282 -18.47 -10.88 -6.51
N PRO A 283 -18.36 -9.95 -7.48
CA PRO A 283 -17.16 -9.82 -8.30
C PRO A 283 -15.95 -9.41 -7.46
N ALA A 284 -14.79 -9.41 -8.09
CA ALA A 284 -13.53 -9.11 -7.45
C ALA A 284 -13.50 -7.70 -6.83
N ALA A 285 -12.82 -7.61 -5.69
CA ALA A 285 -12.46 -6.36 -5.05
C ALA A 285 -11.09 -6.55 -4.38
N TRP A 286 -10.18 -5.60 -4.58
CA TRP A 286 -8.81 -5.74 -4.09
C TRP A 286 -8.73 -5.54 -2.57
N PHE A 287 -8.32 -6.57 -1.85
CA PHE A 287 -8.27 -6.57 -0.38
C PHE A 287 -7.13 -5.73 0.19
N TYR A 288 -6.08 -5.49 -0.62
CA TYR A 288 -4.85 -4.84 -0.22
C TYR A 288 -4.63 -3.49 -0.95
N GLY A 289 -5.73 -2.83 -1.29
CA GLY A 289 -5.75 -1.50 -1.90
C GLY A 289 -5.82 -0.37 -0.87
N ALA A 290 -6.38 0.75 -1.30
CA ALA A 290 -6.60 1.94 -0.50
C ALA A 290 -8.05 2.46 -0.64
N THR A 291 -8.22 3.76 -0.86
CA THR A 291 -9.55 4.41 -0.88
C THR A 291 -10.45 3.96 -2.03
N ILE A 292 -9.92 3.72 -3.25
CA ILE A 292 -10.74 3.29 -4.38
C ILE A 292 -11.23 1.86 -4.18
N SER A 293 -10.37 0.96 -3.71
CA SER A 293 -10.74 -0.42 -3.33
C SER A 293 -11.78 -0.45 -2.22
N ALA A 294 -11.65 0.44 -1.21
CA ALA A 294 -12.65 0.61 -0.16
C ALA A 294 -14.00 1.09 -0.73
N MET A 295 -13.99 2.07 -1.64
CA MET A 295 -15.21 2.55 -2.31
C MET A 295 -15.86 1.46 -3.16
N ARG A 296 -15.06 0.65 -3.88
CA ARG A 296 -15.59 -0.50 -4.62
C ARG A 296 -16.26 -1.49 -3.70
N PHE A 297 -15.63 -1.86 -2.60
CA PHE A 297 -16.22 -2.77 -1.61
C PHE A 297 -17.57 -2.23 -1.10
N VAL A 298 -17.66 -0.94 -0.77
CA VAL A 298 -18.93 -0.31 -0.35
C VAL A 298 -19.98 -0.41 -1.45
N ARG A 299 -19.65 -0.10 -2.71
CA ARG A 299 -20.59 -0.23 -3.84
C ARG A 299 -21.10 -1.65 -4.00
N LEU A 300 -20.23 -2.65 -3.80
CA LEU A 300 -20.63 -4.06 -3.81
C LEU A 300 -21.59 -4.39 -2.66
N LEU A 301 -21.35 -3.87 -1.46
CA LEU A 301 -22.30 -4.02 -0.35
C LEU A 301 -23.64 -3.36 -0.68
N GLU A 302 -23.64 -2.16 -1.24
CA GLU A 302 -24.85 -1.43 -1.63
C GLU A 302 -25.67 -2.18 -2.70
N SER A 303 -24.99 -2.85 -3.65
CA SER A 303 -25.67 -3.61 -4.71
C SER A 303 -26.51 -4.78 -4.19
N VAL A 304 -26.15 -5.34 -3.02
CA VAL A 304 -26.84 -6.50 -2.45
C VAL A 304 -27.67 -6.17 -1.20
N TRP A 305 -27.37 -5.04 -0.51
CA TRP A 305 -28.03 -4.70 0.75
C TRP A 305 -28.48 -3.25 0.87
N GLY A 306 -28.16 -2.41 -0.10
CA GLY A 306 -28.59 -1.02 -0.12
C GLY A 306 -30.13 -0.96 -0.08
N LYS A 307 -30.68 -0.07 0.75
CA LYS A 307 -32.11 0.26 0.68
C LYS A 307 -32.33 0.89 -0.69
N THR A 308 -33.13 0.28 -1.52
CA THR A 308 -33.67 0.93 -2.73
C THR A 308 -34.45 2.16 -2.25
N SER A 309 -33.92 3.34 -2.55
CA SER A 309 -34.57 4.63 -2.29
C SER A 309 -35.77 4.84 -3.20
#